data_5a59b4467659ed73be2f7e4b097a3a17
#
_entry.id   5a59b4467659ed73be2f7e4b097a3a17
#
_cell.length_a   1.000
_cell.length_b   1.000
_cell.length_c   1.000
_cell.angle_alpha   90.00
_cell.angle_beta   90.00
_cell.angle_gamma   90.00
#
_symmetry.space_group_name_H-M   'P 1'
#
loop_
_entity.id
_entity.type
_entity.pdbx_description
1 polymer ?
#
loop_
_entity_poly.entity_id
_entity_poly.type
_entity_poly.pdbx_seq_one_letter_code
_entity_poly.pdbx_strand_id
1 'polypeptide(L)'
;MAYIGQGIEQFSNVEKLDNITFTNSAGPYNLTKGSVAFTPSNAQSLLIEVDGIMQSSDSYTVSGSTITFGVSMASTSTMNNILHLGVGLISTPADDTVSTSAIVDNAVTTAKIVDSAVTNAKLAGSIANDKLAG
;
A
#
# COMPACT_ATOMS: atom_id res chain seq x y z
N MET A 1 -12.53 -22.70 -28.81
CA MET A 1 -12.49 -21.27 -29.14
C MET A 1 -11.47 -20.60 -28.24
N ALA A 2 -10.41 -20.05 -28.80
CA ALA A 2 -9.43 -19.33 -27.98
C ALA A 2 -10.05 -18.01 -27.50
N TYR A 3 -10.04 -17.78 -26.19
CA TYR A 3 -10.42 -16.50 -25.61
C TYR A 3 -9.35 -15.46 -25.97
N ILE A 4 -9.68 -14.53 -26.85
CA ILE A 4 -8.83 -13.40 -27.18
C ILE A 4 -9.31 -12.21 -26.35
N GLY A 5 -8.93 -12.19 -25.09
CA GLY A 5 -9.07 -11.03 -24.22
C GLY A 5 -7.76 -10.81 -23.52
N GLN A 6 -7.42 -9.57 -23.21
CA GLN A 6 -6.38 -9.31 -22.22
C GLN A 6 -6.76 -10.08 -20.98
N GLY A 7 -5.84 -10.88 -20.44
CA GLY A 7 -6.03 -11.51 -19.17
C GLY A 7 -6.51 -10.44 -18.18
N ILE A 8 -7.54 -10.75 -17.42
CA ILE A 8 -7.94 -9.88 -16.30
C ILE A 8 -6.72 -9.84 -15.40
N GLU A 9 -5.95 -8.77 -15.49
CA GLU A 9 -4.94 -8.50 -14.49
C GLU A 9 -5.71 -8.33 -13.19
N GLN A 10 -5.67 -9.37 -12.36
CA GLN A 10 -6.24 -9.29 -11.04
C GLN A 10 -5.40 -8.31 -10.24
N PHE A 11 -5.86 -7.08 -10.16
CA PHE A 11 -5.40 -6.14 -9.15
C PHE A 11 -6.01 -6.49 -7.78
N SER A 12 -5.89 -7.75 -7.41
CA SER A 12 -6.23 -8.20 -6.07
C SER A 12 -5.01 -7.99 -5.19
N ASN A 13 -5.00 -6.90 -4.47
CA ASN A 13 -4.00 -6.63 -3.44
C ASN A 13 -4.33 -7.38 -2.15
N VAL A 14 -4.82 -8.61 -2.26
CA VAL A 14 -4.94 -9.49 -1.10
C VAL A 14 -3.61 -10.18 -0.90
N GLU A 15 -2.96 -9.89 0.20
CA GLU A 15 -1.69 -10.48 0.57
C GLU A 15 -1.86 -11.40 1.77
N LYS A 16 -1.38 -12.62 1.65
CA LYS A 16 -1.31 -13.52 2.80
C LYS A 16 -0.02 -13.26 3.56
N LEU A 17 -0.15 -12.97 4.85
CA LEU A 17 0.95 -12.82 5.77
C LEU A 17 1.36 -14.15 6.39
N ASP A 18 2.53 -14.18 7.01
CA ASP A 18 3.00 -15.35 7.74
C ASP A 18 2.15 -15.57 8.99
N ASN A 19 1.91 -16.83 9.34
CA ASN A 19 1.16 -17.16 10.54
C ASN A 19 1.96 -16.84 11.80
N ILE A 20 1.28 -16.33 12.81
CA ILE A 20 1.85 -16.01 14.12
C ILE A 20 1.82 -17.27 14.99
N THR A 21 2.90 -17.52 15.73
CA THR A 21 2.92 -18.51 16.81
C THR A 21 2.62 -17.81 18.13
N PHE A 22 1.54 -18.22 18.78
CA PHE A 22 1.12 -17.65 20.06
C PHE A 22 1.95 -18.17 21.24
N THR A 23 2.13 -17.33 22.26
CA THR A 23 3.03 -17.57 23.40
C THR A 23 2.37 -17.34 24.77
N ASN A 24 1.06 -17.61 24.90
CA ASN A 24 0.27 -17.29 26.09
C ASN A 24 0.30 -15.80 26.46
N SER A 25 0.28 -14.93 25.46
CA SER A 25 0.35 -13.48 25.58
C SER A 25 -0.64 -12.80 24.66
N ALA A 26 -1.01 -11.59 24.95
CA ALA A 26 -1.77 -10.73 24.03
C ALA A 26 -0.90 -10.20 22.88
N GLY A 27 0.39 -10.28 22.99
CA GLY A 27 1.38 -9.71 22.06
C GLY A 27 2.27 -8.66 22.77
N PRO A 28 2.94 -7.77 22.02
CA PRO A 28 2.89 -7.63 20.57
C PRO A 28 3.52 -8.79 19.80
N TYR A 29 2.91 -9.19 18.69
CA TYR A 29 3.45 -10.17 17.75
C TYR A 29 3.86 -9.48 16.45
N ASN A 30 4.94 -9.94 15.83
CA ASN A 30 5.38 -9.38 14.56
C ASN A 30 4.50 -9.84 13.40
N LEU A 31 4.11 -8.92 12.56
CA LEU A 31 3.50 -9.17 11.26
C LEU A 31 4.60 -9.26 10.22
N THR A 32 4.67 -10.39 9.52
CA THR A 32 5.68 -10.63 8.48
C THR A 32 5.04 -11.20 7.22
N LYS A 33 5.72 -11.01 6.10
CA LYS A 33 5.44 -11.66 4.82
C LYS A 33 6.74 -12.23 4.28
N GLY A 34 6.85 -13.55 4.20
CA GLY A 34 8.09 -14.21 3.83
C GLY A 34 9.25 -13.86 4.79
N SER A 35 8.97 -13.77 6.08
CA SER A 35 9.91 -13.39 7.15
C SER A 35 10.40 -11.93 7.10
N VAL A 36 9.85 -11.09 6.23
CA VAL A 36 10.13 -9.64 6.19
C VAL A 36 9.01 -8.90 6.92
N ALA A 37 9.37 -7.91 7.74
CA ALA A 37 8.40 -7.10 8.47
C ALA A 37 7.38 -6.46 7.52
N PHE A 38 6.10 -6.60 7.86
CA PHE A 38 4.99 -6.09 7.08
C PHE A 38 4.18 -5.08 7.90
N THR A 39 3.96 -3.92 7.34
CA THR A 39 3.16 -2.86 7.97
C THR A 39 1.82 -2.71 7.24
N PRO A 40 0.70 -3.19 7.82
CA PRO A 40 -0.62 -2.99 7.23
C PRO A 40 -1.05 -1.52 7.31
N SER A 41 -1.96 -1.11 6.45
CA SER A 41 -2.48 0.26 6.43
C SER A 41 -3.25 0.63 7.70
N ASN A 42 -3.98 -0.32 8.26
CA ASN A 42 -4.73 -0.20 9.52
C ASN A 42 -5.21 -1.59 9.99
N ALA A 43 -5.82 -1.66 11.16
CA ALA A 43 -6.37 -2.92 11.70
C ALA A 43 -7.52 -3.47 10.84
N GLN A 44 -8.36 -2.60 10.28
CA GLN A 44 -9.52 -2.99 9.46
C GLN A 44 -9.12 -3.58 8.11
N SER A 45 -7.88 -3.36 7.66
CA SER A 45 -7.35 -3.97 6.44
C SER A 45 -6.90 -5.42 6.62
N LEU A 46 -6.98 -5.96 7.83
CA LEU A 46 -6.62 -7.34 8.13
C LEU A 46 -7.86 -8.21 8.32
N LEU A 47 -7.86 -9.38 7.70
CA LEU A 47 -8.76 -10.49 8.03
C LEU A 47 -7.95 -11.56 8.74
N ILE A 48 -8.28 -11.78 10.01
CA ILE A 48 -7.55 -12.70 10.88
C ILE A 48 -8.45 -13.84 11.30
N GLU A 49 -7.97 -15.05 11.15
CA GLU A 49 -8.67 -16.27 11.57
C GLU A 49 -7.82 -17.04 12.59
N VAL A 50 -8.37 -17.26 13.76
CA VAL A 50 -7.76 -18.02 14.85
C VAL A 50 -8.70 -19.16 15.24
N ASP A 51 -8.18 -20.38 15.29
CA ASP A 51 -8.94 -21.61 15.63
C ASP A 51 -10.22 -21.76 14.77
N GLY A 52 -10.17 -21.34 13.50
CA GLY A 52 -11.30 -21.37 12.58
C GLY A 52 -12.32 -20.25 12.77
N ILE A 53 -12.04 -19.29 13.65
CA ILE A 53 -12.94 -18.17 13.94
C ILE A 53 -12.34 -16.87 13.47
N MET A 54 -13.12 -16.12 12.66
CA MET A 54 -12.75 -14.78 12.22
C MET A 54 -12.73 -13.81 13.41
N GLN A 55 -11.63 -13.09 13.57
CA GLN A 55 -11.45 -12.09 14.61
C GLN A 55 -11.98 -10.73 14.14
N SER A 56 -12.78 -10.07 15.00
CA SER A 56 -13.20 -8.69 14.74
C SER A 56 -11.99 -7.76 14.79
N SER A 57 -11.96 -6.74 13.92
CA SER A 57 -10.93 -5.71 13.94
C SER A 57 -10.86 -4.92 15.25
N ASP A 58 -11.91 -4.96 16.08
CA ASP A 58 -11.96 -4.33 17.39
C ASP A 58 -11.32 -5.19 18.49
N SER A 59 -11.03 -6.47 18.20
CA SER A 59 -10.41 -7.39 19.15
C SER A 59 -8.88 -7.32 19.18
N TYR A 60 -8.28 -6.51 18.32
CA TYR A 60 -6.84 -6.30 18.27
C TYR A 60 -6.47 -4.89 17.85
N THR A 61 -5.25 -4.51 18.10
CA THR A 61 -4.66 -3.24 17.64
C THR A 61 -3.40 -3.51 16.82
N VAL A 62 -3.11 -2.62 15.87
CA VAL A 62 -1.93 -2.69 15.03
C VAL A 62 -1.10 -1.43 15.23
N SER A 63 0.21 -1.61 15.41
CA SER A 63 1.18 -0.53 15.51
C SER A 63 2.42 -0.86 14.69
N GLY A 64 2.63 -0.11 13.59
CA GLY A 64 3.69 -0.43 12.64
C GLY A 64 3.56 -1.86 12.11
N SER A 65 4.58 -2.67 12.31
CA SER A 65 4.61 -4.08 11.90
C SER A 65 4.25 -5.06 13.03
N THR A 66 3.50 -4.61 14.03
CA THR A 66 3.11 -5.47 15.16
C THR A 66 1.61 -5.45 15.40
N ILE A 67 1.10 -6.56 15.92
CA ILE A 67 -0.29 -6.74 16.33
C ILE A 67 -0.36 -7.14 17.80
N THR A 68 -1.32 -6.56 18.52
CA THR A 68 -1.62 -6.89 19.92
C THR A 68 -3.10 -7.22 20.04
N PHE A 69 -3.41 -8.39 20.57
CA PHE A 69 -4.79 -8.83 20.79
C PHE A 69 -5.33 -8.26 22.09
N GLY A 70 -6.64 -8.05 22.19
CA GLY A 70 -7.29 -7.56 23.40
C GLY A 70 -7.30 -8.59 24.56
N VAL A 71 -6.98 -9.84 24.26
CA VAL A 71 -6.89 -10.94 25.22
C VAL A 71 -5.62 -11.74 24.98
N SER A 72 -5.17 -12.46 26.03
CA SER A 72 -4.02 -13.37 25.91
C SER A 72 -4.37 -14.54 24.99
N MET A 73 -3.57 -14.76 23.97
CA MET A 73 -3.71 -15.85 23.01
C MET A 73 -2.97 -17.08 23.53
N ALA A 74 -3.70 -18.20 23.70
CA ALA A 74 -3.10 -19.42 24.19
C ALA A 74 -2.06 -19.97 23.20
N SER A 75 -0.96 -20.54 23.71
CA SER A 75 0.06 -21.15 22.84
C SER A 75 -0.44 -22.40 22.09
N THR A 76 -1.60 -22.92 22.47
CA THR A 76 -2.30 -24.02 21.79
C THR A 76 -3.24 -23.54 20.69
N SER A 77 -3.57 -22.23 20.65
CA SER A 77 -4.39 -21.66 19.59
C SER A 77 -3.61 -21.59 18.29
N THR A 78 -4.30 -21.79 17.19
CA THR A 78 -3.71 -21.83 15.85
C THR A 78 -4.14 -20.61 15.05
N MET A 79 -3.15 -19.86 14.57
CA MET A 79 -3.37 -18.85 13.55
C MET A 79 -3.59 -19.55 12.20
N ASN A 80 -4.79 -19.48 11.65
CA ASN A 80 -5.11 -20.11 10.37
C ASN A 80 -4.78 -19.21 9.19
N ASN A 81 -5.20 -17.94 9.25
CA ASN A 81 -4.97 -16.98 8.20
C ASN A 81 -4.78 -15.57 8.75
N ILE A 82 -3.89 -14.82 8.12
CA ILE A 82 -3.82 -13.37 8.16
C ILE A 82 -3.79 -12.90 6.72
N LEU A 83 -4.86 -12.27 6.28
CA LEU A 83 -4.96 -11.68 4.95
C LEU A 83 -4.99 -10.15 5.09
N HIS A 84 -4.11 -9.49 4.37
CA HIS A 84 -4.14 -8.06 4.22
C HIS A 84 -4.94 -7.69 2.97
N LEU A 85 -5.99 -6.93 3.16
CA LEU A 85 -6.79 -6.35 2.09
C LEU A 85 -6.20 -4.98 1.74
N GLY A 86 -5.27 -4.96 0.80
CA GLY A 86 -4.71 -3.70 0.30
C GLY A 86 -5.72 -2.99 -0.60
N VAL A 87 -5.76 -1.67 -0.53
CA VAL A 87 -6.27 -0.86 -1.63
C VAL A 87 -5.25 -0.97 -2.76
N GLY A 88 -5.69 -1.33 -3.97
CA GLY A 88 -4.82 -1.34 -5.13
C GLY A 88 -4.11 0.01 -5.23
N LEU A 89 -2.78 0.00 -5.22
CA LEU A 89 -2.02 1.21 -5.51
C LEU A 89 -2.30 1.56 -6.96
N ILE A 90 -3.02 2.65 -7.18
CA ILE A 90 -3.12 3.27 -8.49
C ILE A 90 -1.73 3.85 -8.76
N SER A 91 -0.91 3.12 -9.50
CA SER A 91 0.46 3.55 -9.83
C SER A 91 0.45 4.69 -10.86
N THR A 92 -0.64 4.84 -11.59
CA THR A 92 -0.89 5.92 -12.55
C THR A 92 -2.25 6.55 -12.27
N PRO A 93 -2.31 7.86 -11.98
CA PRO A 93 -3.59 8.56 -11.92
C PRO A 93 -4.32 8.41 -13.27
N ALA A 94 -5.64 8.35 -13.24
CA ALA A 94 -6.43 8.43 -14.47
C ALA A 94 -6.20 9.78 -15.16
N ASP A 95 -6.41 9.83 -16.47
CA ASP A 95 -6.24 11.06 -17.25
C ASP A 95 -7.10 12.19 -16.64
N ASP A 96 -6.53 13.39 -16.60
CA ASP A 96 -7.16 14.62 -16.08
C ASP A 96 -7.53 14.61 -14.59
N THR A 97 -7.06 13.62 -13.80
CA THR A 97 -7.39 13.54 -12.37
C THR A 97 -6.41 14.25 -11.44
N VAL A 98 -5.25 14.67 -11.93
CA VAL A 98 -4.25 15.40 -11.14
C VAL A 98 -4.58 16.90 -11.17
N SER A 99 -5.28 17.37 -10.14
CA SER A 99 -5.59 18.80 -9.99
C SER A 99 -4.35 19.60 -9.53
N THR A 100 -4.39 20.92 -9.71
CA THR A 100 -3.32 21.81 -9.23
C THR A 100 -3.10 21.70 -7.73
N SER A 101 -4.14 21.48 -6.94
CA SER A 101 -4.05 21.25 -5.49
C SER A 101 -3.39 19.92 -5.10
N ALA A 102 -3.31 18.97 -6.02
CA ALA A 102 -2.62 17.69 -5.79
C ALA A 102 -1.10 17.81 -5.99
N ILE A 103 -0.64 18.92 -6.62
CA ILE A 103 0.77 19.22 -6.83
C ILE A 103 1.15 20.31 -5.83
N VAL A 104 1.82 19.92 -4.75
CA VAL A 104 2.29 20.88 -3.74
C VAL A 104 3.45 21.72 -4.28
N ASP A 105 3.64 22.90 -3.70
CA ASP A 105 4.73 23.79 -4.08
C ASP A 105 6.09 23.06 -4.02
N ASN A 106 6.91 23.29 -5.03
CA ASN A 106 8.22 22.65 -5.23
C ASN A 106 8.17 21.11 -5.44
N ALA A 107 7.00 20.54 -5.70
CA ALA A 107 6.89 19.11 -5.99
C ALA A 107 7.57 18.70 -7.30
N VAL A 108 7.61 19.60 -8.29
CA VAL A 108 8.29 19.41 -9.58
C VAL A 108 9.67 20.05 -9.52
N THR A 109 10.68 19.23 -9.29
CA THR A 109 12.09 19.66 -9.28
C THR A 109 12.75 19.40 -10.64
N THR A 110 13.93 19.97 -10.88
CA THR A 110 14.71 19.73 -12.11
C THR A 110 14.95 18.24 -12.37
N ALA A 111 15.19 17.45 -11.32
CA ALA A 111 15.39 16.01 -11.45
C ALA A 111 14.14 15.24 -11.93
N LYS A 112 12.95 15.84 -11.85
CA LYS A 112 11.70 15.25 -12.33
C LYS A 112 11.34 15.65 -13.76
N ILE A 113 12.07 16.59 -14.32
CA ILE A 113 11.95 17.03 -15.71
C ILE A 113 13.17 16.47 -16.45
N VAL A 114 12.97 15.44 -17.25
CA VAL A 114 14.07 14.87 -18.06
C VAL A 114 14.56 15.92 -19.06
N ASP A 115 15.85 15.87 -19.35
CA ASP A 115 16.45 16.76 -20.35
C ASP A 115 15.69 16.69 -21.67
N SER A 116 15.46 17.84 -22.27
CA SER A 116 14.69 18.00 -23.51
C SER A 116 13.18 17.66 -23.42
N ALA A 117 12.64 17.40 -22.23
CA ALA A 117 11.20 17.16 -22.07
C ALA A 117 10.36 18.40 -22.34
N VAL A 118 10.91 19.60 -22.06
CA VAL A 118 10.26 20.89 -22.33
C VAL A 118 10.83 21.43 -23.65
N THR A 119 10.08 21.29 -24.72
CA THR A 119 10.44 21.77 -26.06
C THR A 119 9.78 23.13 -26.33
N ASN A 120 10.28 23.87 -27.35
CA ASN A 120 9.67 25.15 -27.76
C ASN A 120 8.17 25.01 -28.08
N ALA A 121 7.74 23.89 -28.62
CA ALA A 121 6.33 23.65 -28.92
C ALA A 121 5.45 23.54 -27.67
N LYS A 122 6.03 23.18 -26.50
CA LYS A 122 5.34 23.11 -25.21
C LYS A 122 5.35 24.44 -24.44
N LEU A 123 6.11 25.38 -24.90
CA LEU A 123 6.20 26.72 -24.34
C LEU A 123 5.32 27.65 -25.16
N ALA A 124 4.03 27.74 -24.78
CA ALA A 124 3.11 28.68 -25.42
C ALA A 124 3.32 30.09 -24.82
N GLY A 125 3.73 31.07 -25.63
CA GLY A 125 3.90 32.46 -25.22
C GLY A 125 5.34 32.95 -25.28
N SER A 126 5.52 34.23 -25.07
CA SER A 126 6.84 34.88 -25.07
C SER A 126 7.58 34.54 -23.78
N ILE A 127 8.61 33.69 -23.86
CA ILE A 127 9.59 33.59 -22.80
C ILE A 127 10.54 34.77 -22.93
N ALA A 128 10.58 35.62 -21.92
CA ALA A 128 11.47 36.78 -21.92
C ALA A 128 12.94 36.33 -22.07
N ASN A 129 13.72 37.08 -22.87
CA ASN A 129 15.11 36.74 -23.19
C ASN A 129 16.00 36.57 -21.95
N ASP A 130 15.69 37.27 -20.87
CA ASP A 130 16.39 37.17 -19.59
C ASP A 130 16.23 35.81 -18.90
N LYS A 131 15.23 35.03 -19.33
CA LYS A 131 15.00 33.65 -18.86
C LYS A 131 15.69 32.60 -19.72
N LEU A 132 16.14 32.97 -20.90
CA LEU A 132 16.83 32.09 -21.86
C LEU A 132 18.35 32.29 -21.84
N ALA A 133 18.84 33.40 -21.27
CA ALA A 133 20.26 33.66 -21.11
C ALA A 133 20.78 32.93 -19.86
N GLY A 134 21.43 31.84 -20.07
CA GLY A 134 22.26 31.15 -19.06
C GLY A 134 23.69 31.60 -19.15
#